data_a052e86d5043c5542c11f44e18138d1e
#
_entry.id   a052e86d5043c5542c11f44e18138d1e
#
_cell.length_a   1.000
_cell.length_b   1.000
_cell.length_c   1.000
_cell.angle_alpha   90.00
_cell.angle_beta   90.00
_cell.angle_gamma   90.00
#
_symmetry.space_group_name_H-M   'P 1'
#
loop_
_entity.id
_entity.type
_entity.pdbx_description
1 polymer ?
#
loop_
_entity_poly.entity_id
_entity_poly.type
_entity_poly.pdbx_seq_one_letter_code
_entity_poly.pdbx_strand_id
1 'polypeptide(L)'
;NSVEETYDLKTFLYQNEKRLYKRKITSDEFFSKNAFYFDFIYIDGDHKAMSVLKDGINALFFLKPNGILAFDDYMWTLGKEPFYDPKPAIDAVLSCIPSHEFTLLERGLQVWIQKN
;
A
#
# COMPACT_ATOMS: atom_id res chain seq x y z
N ASN A 1 0.06 -4.99 -20.52
CA ASN A 1 -1.25 -5.24 -21.03
C ASN A 1 -2.26 -4.24 -20.48
N SER A 2 -3.50 -4.35 -20.93
CA SER A 2 -4.52 -3.39 -20.53
C SER A 2 -4.80 -3.37 -19.03
N VAL A 3 -4.60 -4.48 -18.34
CA VAL A 3 -4.80 -4.55 -16.88
C VAL A 3 -3.80 -3.64 -16.18
N GLU A 4 -2.55 -3.71 -16.59
CA GLU A 4 -1.50 -2.86 -16.02
C GLU A 4 -1.77 -1.40 -16.29
N GLU A 5 -2.20 -1.09 -17.50
CA GLU A 5 -2.54 0.27 -17.87
C GLU A 5 -3.72 0.77 -17.08
N THR A 6 -4.73 -0.10 -16.88
CA THR A 6 -5.93 0.27 -16.16
C THR A 6 -5.62 0.62 -14.71
N TYR A 7 -4.81 -0.19 -14.05
CA TYR A 7 -4.50 0.04 -12.65
C TYR A 7 -3.43 1.09 -12.47
N ASP A 8 -2.53 1.23 -13.43
CA ASP A 8 -1.45 2.21 -13.38
C ASP A 8 -0.85 2.24 -11.98
N LEU A 9 -0.45 1.07 -11.50
CA LEU A 9 0.06 0.93 -10.14
C LEU A 9 1.31 1.78 -9.94
N LYS A 10 1.25 2.63 -8.94
CA LYS A 10 2.37 3.48 -8.55
C LYS A 10 2.83 3.10 -7.16
N THR A 11 3.42 1.91 -7.07
CA THR A 11 3.96 1.43 -5.83
C THR A 11 5.47 1.59 -5.85
N PHE A 12 5.98 2.32 -4.89
CA PHE A 12 7.40 2.56 -4.73
C PHE A 12 7.93 1.64 -3.66
N LEU A 13 8.92 0.81 -4.02
CA LEU A 13 9.46 -0.21 -3.15
C LEU A 13 10.93 0.09 -2.88
N TYR A 14 11.31 0.00 -1.61
CA TYR A 14 12.66 0.31 -1.19
C TYR A 14 13.22 -0.81 -0.33
N GLN A 15 14.39 -1.32 -0.71
CA GLN A 15 15.09 -2.35 0.03
C GLN A 15 16.27 -1.78 0.79
N ASN A 16 16.83 -2.58 1.71
CA ASN A 16 17.98 -2.15 2.50
C ASN A 16 19.24 -1.89 1.66
N GLU A 17 19.24 -2.30 0.41
CA GLU A 17 20.30 -1.94 -0.53
C GLU A 17 20.12 -0.53 -1.10
N LYS A 18 19.16 0.20 -0.60
CA LYS A 18 18.84 1.56 -0.99
C LYS A 18 18.44 1.69 -2.45
N ARG A 19 17.74 0.69 -2.96
CA ARG A 19 17.16 0.73 -4.28
C ARG A 19 15.69 1.10 -4.21
N LEU A 20 15.29 2.01 -5.06
CA LEU A 20 13.89 2.38 -5.21
C LEU A 20 13.35 1.70 -6.46
N TYR A 21 12.29 0.92 -6.28
CA TYR A 21 11.61 0.26 -7.38
C TYR A 21 10.28 0.94 -7.64
N LYS A 22 10.01 1.22 -8.91
CA LYS A 22 8.73 1.74 -9.35
C LYS A 22 8.20 0.83 -10.43
N ARG A 23 6.97 0.36 -10.28
CA ARG A 23 6.37 -0.58 -11.19
C ARG A 23 5.00 -0.11 -11.67
N LYS A 24 4.72 -0.36 -12.94
CA LYS A 24 3.41 -0.15 -13.56
C LYS A 24 2.78 -1.50 -13.88
N ILE A 25 2.58 -2.29 -12.84
CA ILE A 25 1.89 -3.59 -12.94
C ILE A 25 0.92 -3.65 -11.78
N THR A 26 0.04 -4.64 -11.78
CA THR A 26 -0.82 -4.83 -10.61
C THR A 26 0.03 -5.30 -9.43
N SER A 27 -0.36 -4.89 -8.23
CA SER A 27 0.37 -5.31 -7.03
C SER A 27 0.35 -6.83 -6.89
N ASP A 28 -0.78 -7.48 -7.20
CA ASP A 28 -0.87 -8.94 -7.14
C ASP A 28 0.18 -9.58 -8.04
N GLU A 29 0.33 -9.10 -9.27
CA GLU A 29 1.33 -9.63 -10.18
C GLU A 29 2.73 -9.43 -9.65
N PHE A 30 3.02 -8.24 -9.14
CA PHE A 30 4.35 -7.93 -8.63
C PHE A 30 4.67 -8.81 -7.43
N PHE A 31 3.81 -8.82 -6.43
CA PHE A 31 4.08 -9.55 -5.20
C PHE A 31 4.08 -11.06 -5.38
N SER A 32 3.28 -11.58 -6.30
CA SER A 32 3.26 -13.02 -6.56
C SER A 32 4.56 -13.54 -7.19
N LYS A 33 5.30 -12.66 -7.87
CA LYS A 33 6.53 -13.03 -8.57
C LYS A 33 7.79 -12.68 -7.82
N ASN A 34 7.70 -11.90 -6.75
CA ASN A 34 8.85 -11.43 -6.01
C ASN A 34 8.91 -12.06 -4.62
N ALA A 35 10.06 -12.62 -4.30
CA ALA A 35 10.32 -13.18 -2.98
C ALA A 35 11.09 -12.20 -2.09
N PHE A 36 11.21 -10.95 -2.51
CA PHE A 36 11.98 -9.94 -1.78
C PHE A 36 11.13 -9.27 -0.72
N TYR A 37 11.80 -8.90 0.37
CA TYR A 37 11.19 -8.09 1.42
C TYR A 37 11.75 -6.68 1.35
N PHE A 38 10.93 -5.70 1.75
CA PHE A 38 11.25 -4.30 1.55
C PHE A 38 11.26 -3.53 2.87
N ASP A 39 12.12 -2.52 2.93
CA ASP A 39 12.21 -1.62 4.07
C ASP A 39 11.14 -0.52 4.00
N PHE A 40 10.70 -0.19 2.80
CA PHE A 40 9.72 0.88 2.60
C PHE A 40 8.86 0.56 1.40
N ILE A 41 7.54 0.65 1.58
CA ILE A 41 6.56 0.48 0.51
C ILE A 41 5.64 1.69 0.53
N TYR A 42 5.52 2.36 -0.61
CA TYR A 42 4.65 3.51 -0.75
C TYR A 42 3.58 3.19 -1.79
N ILE A 43 2.32 3.25 -1.36
CA ILE A 43 1.19 2.93 -2.23
C ILE A 43 0.55 4.21 -2.72
N ASP A 44 0.63 4.43 -4.03
CA ASP A 44 0.08 5.60 -4.71
C ASP A 44 -0.42 5.13 -6.07
N GLY A 45 -1.52 4.40 -6.06
CA GLY A 45 -2.06 3.82 -7.28
C GLY A 45 -3.52 4.16 -7.49
N ASP A 46 -4.29 3.15 -7.84
CA ASP A 46 -5.73 3.27 -8.03
C ASP A 46 -6.39 3.67 -6.72
N HIS A 47 -7.31 4.63 -6.76
CA HIS A 47 -8.00 5.11 -5.58
C HIS A 47 -9.18 4.23 -5.15
N LYS A 48 -9.59 3.28 -5.97
CA LYS A 48 -10.71 2.41 -5.61
C LYS A 48 -10.39 1.58 -4.39
N ALA A 49 -11.35 1.52 -3.47
CA ALA A 49 -11.14 0.84 -2.19
C ALA A 49 -10.63 -0.59 -2.34
N MET A 50 -11.19 -1.36 -3.27
CA MET A 50 -10.77 -2.75 -3.44
C MET A 50 -9.31 -2.87 -3.88
N SER A 51 -8.87 -1.99 -4.77
CA SER A 51 -7.48 -1.99 -5.23
C SER A 51 -6.53 -1.60 -4.12
N VAL A 52 -6.87 -0.55 -3.37
CA VAL A 52 -6.06 -0.08 -2.24
C VAL A 52 -5.98 -1.16 -1.17
N LEU A 53 -7.09 -1.86 -0.90
CA LEU A 53 -7.11 -2.94 0.08
C LEU A 53 -6.18 -4.08 -0.33
N LYS A 54 -6.22 -4.51 -1.58
CA LYS A 54 -5.33 -5.56 -2.08
C LYS A 54 -3.88 -5.14 -1.99
N ASP A 55 -3.57 -3.93 -2.42
CA ASP A 55 -2.22 -3.40 -2.38
C ASP A 55 -1.70 -3.35 -0.94
N GLY A 56 -2.53 -2.89 -0.02
CA GLY A 56 -2.17 -2.79 1.39
C GLY A 56 -1.91 -4.16 2.02
N ILE A 57 -2.78 -5.13 1.77
CA ILE A 57 -2.61 -6.48 2.30
C ILE A 57 -1.34 -7.12 1.75
N ASN A 58 -1.13 -7.04 0.45
CA ASN A 58 0.08 -7.58 -0.16
C ASN A 58 1.33 -6.94 0.42
N ALA A 59 1.30 -5.62 0.58
CA ALA A 59 2.45 -4.88 1.10
C ALA A 59 2.82 -5.34 2.52
N LEU A 60 1.84 -5.59 3.36
CA LEU A 60 2.10 -6.04 4.74
C LEU A 60 2.92 -7.33 4.79
N PHE A 61 2.66 -8.25 3.86
CA PHE A 61 3.39 -9.51 3.81
C PHE A 61 4.84 -9.35 3.36
N PHE A 62 5.13 -8.32 2.59
CA PHE A 62 6.46 -8.12 2.04
C PHE A 62 7.26 -7.05 2.77
N LEU A 63 6.73 -6.52 3.85
CA LEU A 63 7.41 -5.52 4.66
C LEU A 63 8.33 -6.20 5.66
N LYS A 64 9.57 -5.75 5.74
CA LYS A 64 10.53 -6.25 6.73
C LYS A 64 10.16 -5.75 8.13
N PRO A 65 10.63 -6.42 9.17
CA PRO A 65 10.60 -5.83 10.51
C PRO A 65 11.25 -4.44 10.50
N ASN A 66 10.65 -3.49 11.16
CA ASN A 66 11.00 -2.06 11.15
C ASN A 66 10.73 -1.36 9.83
N GLY A 67 10.22 -2.07 8.85
CA GLY A 67 9.83 -1.48 7.56
C GLY A 67 8.60 -0.61 7.69
N ILE A 68 8.44 0.30 6.75
CA ILE A 68 7.35 1.29 6.76
C ILE A 68 6.49 1.10 5.52
N LEU A 69 5.18 1.07 5.74
CA LEU A 69 4.18 1.10 4.68
C LEU A 69 3.47 2.45 4.74
N ALA A 70 3.45 3.16 3.63
CA ALA A 70 2.80 4.45 3.53
C ALA A 70 1.69 4.38 2.47
N PHE A 71 0.53 4.92 2.82
CA PHE A 71 -0.59 5.09 1.89
C PHE A 71 -0.74 6.56 1.57
N ASP A 72 -0.80 6.89 0.30
CA ASP A 72 -1.11 8.24 -0.12
C ASP A 72 -2.62 8.45 -0.23
N ASP A 73 -3.02 9.71 -0.33
CA ASP A 73 -4.39 10.09 -0.64
C ASP A 73 -5.46 9.56 0.32
N TYR A 74 -5.10 9.45 1.61
CA TYR A 74 -6.05 8.95 2.61
C TYR A 74 -7.36 9.74 2.62
N MET A 75 -7.27 11.05 2.45
CA MET A 75 -8.44 11.93 2.49
C MET A 75 -9.02 12.25 1.12
N TRP A 76 -8.44 11.68 0.06
CA TRP A 76 -8.92 11.93 -1.30
C TRP A 76 -10.31 11.30 -1.50
N THR A 77 -11.19 12.03 -2.18
CA THR A 77 -12.53 11.53 -2.44
C THR A 77 -13.09 12.10 -3.75
N LEU A 78 -13.88 11.29 -4.41
CA LEU A 78 -14.70 11.75 -5.55
C LEU A 78 -16.03 12.35 -5.08
N GLY A 79 -16.35 12.19 -3.79
CA GLY A 79 -17.63 12.63 -3.27
C GLY A 79 -18.79 11.76 -3.73
N LYS A 80 -18.50 10.53 -4.12
CA LYS A 80 -19.50 9.53 -4.54
C LYS A 80 -19.62 8.45 -3.48
N GLU A 81 -19.61 7.19 -3.89
CA GLU A 81 -19.70 6.08 -2.95
C GLU A 81 -18.32 5.72 -2.39
N PRO A 82 -18.25 5.15 -1.19
CA PRO A 82 -16.98 4.77 -0.57
C PRO A 82 -16.11 3.84 -1.42
N PHE A 83 -16.73 3.07 -2.32
CA PHE A 83 -16.01 2.19 -3.23
C PHE A 83 -14.96 2.95 -4.05
N TYR A 84 -15.20 4.24 -4.31
CA TYR A 84 -14.31 5.05 -5.14
C TYR A 84 -13.25 5.81 -4.34
N ASP A 85 -13.18 5.57 -3.03
CA ASP A 85 -12.26 6.29 -2.15
C ASP A 85 -11.27 5.33 -1.50
N PRO A 86 -10.02 5.77 -1.25
CA PRO A 86 -9.04 4.90 -0.58
C PRO A 86 -9.29 4.75 0.92
N LYS A 87 -9.93 5.73 1.56
CA LYS A 87 -10.07 5.76 3.02
C LYS A 87 -10.67 4.50 3.62
N PRO A 88 -11.81 3.97 3.15
CA PRO A 88 -12.38 2.78 3.77
C PRO A 88 -11.45 1.56 3.69
N ALA A 89 -10.68 1.45 2.63
CA ALA A 89 -9.73 0.35 2.50
C ALA A 89 -8.56 0.50 3.49
N ILE A 90 -8.04 1.70 3.61
CA ILE A 90 -6.95 1.98 4.55
C ILE A 90 -7.43 1.77 5.98
N ASP A 91 -8.63 2.25 6.30
CA ASP A 91 -9.23 2.03 7.62
C ASP A 91 -9.41 0.53 7.90
N ALA A 92 -9.79 -0.25 6.89
CA ALA A 92 -9.92 -1.69 7.05
C ALA A 92 -8.57 -2.35 7.34
N VAL A 93 -7.53 -1.94 6.65
CA VAL A 93 -6.17 -2.44 6.91
C VAL A 93 -5.77 -2.11 8.35
N LEU A 94 -5.97 -0.87 8.78
CA LEU A 94 -5.64 -0.44 10.13
C LEU A 94 -6.41 -1.22 11.19
N SER A 95 -7.65 -1.61 10.88
CA SER A 95 -8.48 -2.37 11.82
C SER A 95 -8.05 -3.82 11.96
N CYS A 96 -7.38 -4.35 10.95
CA CYS A 96 -7.02 -5.77 10.91
C CYS A 96 -5.63 -6.06 11.44
N ILE A 97 -4.75 -5.06 11.50
CA ILE A 97 -3.37 -5.28 11.94
C ILE A 97 -3.31 -5.34 13.48
N PRO A 98 -2.58 -6.31 14.04
CA PRO A 98 -2.43 -6.39 15.48
C PRO A 98 -1.60 -5.22 16.01
N SER A 99 -2.09 -4.59 17.08
CA SER A 99 -1.43 -3.40 17.64
C SER A 99 -0.02 -3.68 18.19
N HIS A 100 0.26 -4.93 18.55
CA HIS A 100 1.58 -5.30 19.06
C HIS A 100 2.58 -5.60 17.95
N GLU A 101 2.12 -5.70 16.70
CA GLU A 101 2.99 -5.98 15.55
C GLU A 101 3.24 -4.76 14.69
N PHE A 102 2.44 -3.73 14.84
CA PHE A 102 2.53 -2.53 14.01
C PHE A 102 2.35 -1.28 14.84
N THR A 103 3.00 -0.21 14.42
CA THR A 103 2.89 1.11 15.05
C THR A 103 2.37 2.11 14.03
N LEU A 104 1.31 2.81 14.36
CA LEU A 104 0.79 3.88 13.52
C LEU A 104 1.67 5.11 13.72
N LEU A 105 2.35 5.54 12.65
CA LEU A 105 3.26 6.69 12.70
C LEU A 105 2.57 7.99 12.33
N GLU A 106 1.66 7.94 11.39
CA GLU A 106 0.98 9.12 10.88
C GLU A 106 -0.40 8.77 10.35
N ARG A 107 -1.38 9.61 10.63
CA ARG A 107 -2.73 9.48 10.08
C ARG A 107 -3.29 10.88 9.83
N GLY A 108 -3.09 11.36 8.61
CA GLY A 108 -3.54 12.66 8.18
C GLY A 108 -3.89 12.62 6.72
N LEU A 109 -3.19 13.38 5.90
CA LEU A 109 -3.35 13.29 4.45
C LEU A 109 -2.79 11.98 3.91
N GLN A 110 -1.81 11.43 4.62
CA GLN A 110 -1.23 10.12 4.36
C GLN A 110 -1.35 9.29 5.61
N VAL A 111 -1.24 7.97 5.46
CA VAL A 111 -1.18 7.04 6.58
C VAL A 111 0.14 6.29 6.50
N TRP A 112 0.89 6.30 7.58
CA TRP A 112 2.18 5.63 7.68
C TRP A 112 2.16 4.66 8.86
N ILE A 113 2.51 3.40 8.60
CA ILE A 113 2.61 2.39 9.65
C ILE A 113 3.97 1.71 9.56
N GLN A 114 4.46 1.30 10.73
CA GLN A 114 5.74 0.60 10.84
C GLN A 114 5.51 -0.78 11.41
N LYS A 115 6.13 -1.77 10.80
CA LYS A 115 6.11 -3.14 11.30
C LYS A 115 7.17 -3.27 12.39
N ASN A 116 6.74 -3.73 13.56
CA ASN A 116 7.63 -3.89 14.70
C ASN A 116 8.59 -5.07 14.56
#